data_cbfaf4f1fae4a8ccee9dbe040322630d
#
_entry.id   cbfaf4f1fae4a8ccee9dbe040322630d
#
_cell.length_a   1.000
_cell.length_b   1.000
_cell.length_c   1.000
_cell.angle_alpha   90.00
_cell.angle_beta   90.00
_cell.angle_gamma   90.00
#
_symmetry.space_group_name_H-M   'P 1'
#
loop_
_entity.id
_entity.type
_entity.pdbx_description
1 polymer ?
#
loop_
_entity_poly.entity_id
_entity_poly.type
_entity_poly.pdbx_seq_one_letter_code
_entity_poly.pdbx_strand_id
1 'polypeptide(L)'
;MFRVLILILTTNLFFMLHTTGNISKYINMKYSFLSASMIVILSILTVFEGVKLWSSGDKQENEQDCECSHDHHDHEHHHDHGHEKKKPSAGKKIKKFLAYTLVLIPAITGVFLPVATLDSQLVDAKGFSFPTLEDGNDRYGTHQVLNPDMSKFMNQADFTDLVRKESKSYIPKNNITLTDKDYLVGLEVMYNFSGAFAGKTLTMKGFTYNGPGVQPNQLFLLRFGLIHCVADSGAFGMMIQFPKNVHIPNDQWYQVTGTMDTVYYSQMKTKIPVLKVTSYKTISKPNDPYVYRNTLN
;
A
#
# COMPACT_ATOMS: atom_id res chain seq x y z
N MET A 1 -12.87 26.98 -12.21
CA MET A 1 -11.39 26.94 -12.26
C MET A 1 -10.78 25.94 -11.28
N PHE A 2 -11.02 25.96 -9.96
CA PHE A 2 -10.40 25.01 -9.00
C PHE A 2 -10.62 23.53 -9.33
N ARG A 3 -11.81 23.12 -9.82
CA ARG A 3 -12.10 21.73 -10.19
C ARG A 3 -11.20 21.26 -11.33
N VAL A 4 -11.03 22.08 -12.36
CA VAL A 4 -10.17 21.76 -13.52
C VAL A 4 -8.71 21.65 -13.07
N LEU A 5 -8.24 22.54 -12.20
CA LEU A 5 -6.88 22.50 -11.67
C LEU A 5 -6.63 21.17 -10.90
N ILE A 6 -7.56 20.76 -10.04
CA ILE A 6 -7.45 19.49 -9.29
C ILE A 6 -7.40 18.30 -10.26
N LEU A 7 -8.28 18.28 -11.27
CA LEU A 7 -8.33 17.21 -12.27
C LEU A 7 -7.01 17.13 -13.05
N ILE A 8 -6.47 18.27 -13.49
CA ILE A 8 -5.18 18.33 -14.19
C ILE A 8 -4.06 17.80 -13.31
N LEU A 9 -3.95 18.27 -12.06
CA LEU A 9 -2.88 17.85 -11.14
C LEU A 9 -2.98 16.35 -10.83
N THR A 10 -4.19 15.84 -10.59
CA THR A 10 -4.39 14.41 -10.30
C THR A 10 -4.08 13.55 -11.52
N THR A 11 -4.51 13.97 -12.71
CA THR A 11 -4.18 13.26 -13.97
C THR A 11 -2.68 13.24 -14.20
N ASN A 12 -2.01 14.38 -14.02
CA ASN A 12 -0.56 14.48 -14.16
C ASN A 12 0.18 13.60 -13.13
N LEU A 13 -0.29 13.53 -11.89
CA LEU A 13 0.28 12.67 -10.87
C LEU A 13 0.24 11.19 -11.31
N PHE A 14 -0.94 10.68 -11.71
CA PHE A 14 -1.05 9.29 -12.18
C PHE A 14 -0.21 9.05 -13.42
N PHE A 15 -0.18 9.97 -14.37
CA PHE A 15 0.64 9.87 -15.58
C PHE A 15 2.13 9.81 -15.22
N MET A 16 2.61 10.70 -14.35
CA MET A 16 4.01 10.73 -13.90
C MET A 16 4.39 9.43 -13.18
N LEU A 17 3.54 8.91 -12.30
CA LEU A 17 3.80 7.65 -11.59
C LEU A 17 3.91 6.46 -12.53
N HIS A 18 3.09 6.41 -13.60
CA HIS A 18 3.16 5.35 -14.60
C HIS A 18 4.40 5.48 -15.49
N THR A 19 4.71 6.66 -15.98
CA THR A 19 5.87 6.88 -16.87
C THR A 19 7.21 6.69 -16.17
N THR A 20 7.31 7.02 -14.89
CA THR A 20 8.52 6.81 -14.09
C THR A 20 8.62 5.40 -13.48
N GLY A 21 7.59 4.57 -13.62
CA GLY A 21 7.52 3.24 -12.98
C GLY A 21 7.33 3.28 -11.46
N ASN A 22 7.23 4.45 -10.85
CA ASN A 22 7.06 4.61 -9.40
C ASN A 22 5.71 4.14 -8.89
N ILE A 23 4.75 3.85 -9.77
CA ILE A 23 3.45 3.30 -9.41
C ILE A 23 3.58 1.98 -8.65
N SER A 24 4.61 1.16 -8.92
CA SER A 24 4.90 -0.08 -8.22
C SER A 24 5.15 0.11 -6.72
N LYS A 25 5.56 1.30 -6.30
CA LYS A 25 5.78 1.64 -4.88
C LYS A 25 4.48 1.91 -4.12
N TYR A 26 3.37 2.12 -4.82
CA TYR A 26 2.07 2.45 -4.22
C TYR A 26 1.05 1.33 -4.34
N ILE A 27 1.07 0.59 -5.46
CA ILE A 27 0.09 -0.47 -5.72
C ILE A 27 0.77 -1.72 -6.26
N ASN A 28 0.14 -2.87 -6.02
CA ASN A 28 0.53 -4.11 -6.66
C ASN A 28 0.30 -4.00 -8.18
N MET A 29 1.33 -4.29 -8.96
CA MET A 29 1.31 -4.15 -10.43
C MET A 29 0.23 -4.98 -11.12
N LYS A 30 -0.31 -6.00 -10.46
CA LYS A 30 -1.51 -6.74 -10.92
C LYS A 30 -2.71 -5.79 -11.15
N TYR A 31 -2.79 -4.70 -10.39
CA TYR A 31 -3.89 -3.72 -10.45
C TYR A 31 -3.51 -2.44 -11.22
N SER A 32 -2.35 -2.40 -11.87
CA SER A 32 -1.87 -1.21 -12.59
C SER A 32 -2.80 -0.76 -13.70
N PHE A 33 -3.55 -1.70 -14.31
CA PHE A 33 -4.55 -1.38 -15.34
C PHE A 33 -5.68 -0.49 -14.81
N LEU A 34 -6.08 -0.63 -13.53
CA LEU A 34 -7.11 0.21 -12.91
C LEU A 34 -6.62 1.65 -12.78
N SER A 35 -5.37 1.86 -12.35
CA SER A 35 -4.80 3.21 -12.25
C SER A 35 -4.52 3.81 -13.62
N ALA A 36 -4.16 3.00 -14.63
CA ALA A 36 -4.02 3.45 -16.02
C ALA A 36 -5.37 3.89 -16.60
N SER A 37 -6.45 3.14 -16.35
CA SER A 37 -7.80 3.54 -16.79
C SER A 37 -8.27 4.85 -16.15
N MET A 38 -7.85 5.13 -14.90
CA MET A 38 -8.14 6.40 -14.24
C MET A 38 -7.53 7.60 -14.96
N ILE A 39 -6.36 7.46 -15.60
CA ILE A 39 -5.76 8.55 -16.40
C ILE A 39 -6.70 8.94 -17.54
N VAL A 40 -7.27 7.95 -18.24
CA VAL A 40 -8.20 8.19 -19.34
C VAL A 40 -9.48 8.87 -18.83
N ILE A 41 -10.08 8.34 -17.77
CA ILE A 41 -11.31 8.88 -17.17
C ILE A 41 -11.10 10.32 -16.70
N LEU A 42 -10.02 10.58 -15.95
CA LEU A 42 -9.70 11.91 -15.44
C LEU A 42 -9.41 12.90 -16.58
N SER A 43 -8.75 12.45 -17.67
CA SER A 43 -8.51 13.28 -18.85
C SER A 43 -9.83 13.69 -19.53
N ILE A 44 -10.76 12.75 -19.70
CA ILE A 44 -12.09 13.04 -20.28
C ILE A 44 -12.85 14.03 -19.39
N LEU A 45 -12.86 13.83 -18.07
CA LEU A 45 -13.50 14.74 -17.12
C LEU A 45 -12.85 16.14 -17.14
N THR A 46 -11.53 16.21 -17.29
CA THR A 46 -10.81 17.47 -17.40
C THR A 46 -11.25 18.25 -18.63
N VAL A 47 -11.33 17.58 -19.78
CA VAL A 47 -11.82 18.19 -21.04
C VAL A 47 -13.26 18.66 -20.89
N PHE A 48 -14.13 17.82 -20.34
CA PHE A 48 -15.55 18.15 -20.14
C PHE A 48 -15.75 19.38 -19.23
N GLU A 49 -15.08 19.43 -18.08
CA GLU A 49 -15.16 20.60 -17.18
C GLU A 49 -14.49 21.84 -17.80
N GLY A 50 -13.44 21.67 -18.60
CA GLY A 50 -12.81 22.77 -19.34
C GLY A 50 -13.74 23.40 -20.40
N VAL A 51 -14.38 22.56 -21.21
CA VAL A 51 -15.36 23.00 -22.21
C VAL A 51 -16.55 23.71 -21.55
N LYS A 52 -17.04 23.16 -20.44
CA LYS A 52 -18.11 23.77 -19.65
C LYS A 52 -17.75 25.16 -19.13
N LEU A 53 -16.52 25.35 -18.66
CA LEU A 53 -16.03 26.64 -18.21
C LEU A 53 -15.95 27.65 -19.38
N TRP A 54 -15.48 27.21 -20.54
CA TRP A 54 -15.41 28.05 -21.74
C TRP A 54 -16.80 28.46 -22.21
N SER A 55 -17.71 27.50 -22.39
CA SER A 55 -19.12 27.78 -22.81
C SER A 55 -19.90 28.62 -21.79
N SER A 56 -19.51 28.65 -20.51
CA SER A 56 -20.14 29.51 -19.50
C SER A 56 -19.63 30.96 -19.56
N GLY A 57 -18.43 31.18 -20.12
CA GLY A 57 -17.89 32.53 -20.38
C GLY A 57 -18.66 33.28 -21.48
N ASP A 58 -19.06 32.58 -22.55
CA ASP A 58 -19.79 33.19 -23.70
C ASP A 58 -21.24 33.56 -23.35
N LYS A 59 -21.81 33.03 -22.26
CA LYS A 59 -23.18 33.36 -21.84
C LYS A 59 -23.33 34.64 -21.02
N GLN A 60 -22.21 35.25 -20.58
CA GLN A 60 -22.26 36.50 -19.81
C GLN A 60 -22.23 37.79 -20.66
N GLU A 61 -21.97 37.70 -21.97
CA GLU A 61 -21.95 38.87 -22.86
C GLU A 61 -23.29 39.12 -23.61
N ASN A 62 -24.31 38.25 -23.52
CA ASN A 62 -25.57 38.36 -24.24
C ASN A 62 -26.82 38.58 -23.36
N GLU A 63 -26.69 39.05 -22.14
CA GLU A 63 -27.82 39.50 -21.32
C GLU A 63 -27.74 41.03 -21.06
N GLN A 64 -27.59 41.82 -22.14
CA GLN A 64 -28.00 43.21 -22.18
C GLN A 64 -28.89 43.38 -23.43
N ASP A 65 -30.06 43.99 -23.19
CA ASP A 65 -31.04 44.45 -24.13
C ASP A 65 -32.07 43.42 -24.64
N CYS A 66 -33.15 43.27 -23.88
CA CYS A 66 -34.48 43.20 -24.41
C CYS A 66 -35.42 43.99 -23.49
N GLU A 67 -35.49 45.28 -23.75
CA GLU A 67 -36.56 46.19 -23.35
C GLU A 67 -37.77 45.87 -24.22
N CYS A 68 -38.77 45.17 -23.69
CA CYS A 68 -40.06 45.02 -24.31
C CYS A 68 -41.12 45.66 -23.43
N SER A 69 -41.46 46.85 -23.80
CA SER A 69 -42.67 47.57 -23.45
C SER A 69 -43.93 46.83 -23.96
N HIS A 70 -44.81 46.43 -23.05
CA HIS A 70 -46.22 46.23 -23.33
C HIS A 70 -47.09 46.55 -22.10
N ASP A 71 -48.02 47.45 -22.33
CA ASP A 71 -49.07 47.97 -21.48
C ASP A 71 -50.15 46.93 -21.09
N HIS A 72 -50.71 47.18 -19.89
CA HIS A 72 -52.07 46.95 -19.40
C HIS A 72 -52.68 45.53 -19.43
N HIS A 73 -52.95 44.96 -18.26
CA HIS A 73 -54.35 44.87 -17.73
C HIS A 73 -54.27 44.26 -16.29
N ASP A 74 -55.08 44.87 -15.39
CA ASP A 74 -55.35 44.50 -14.02
C ASP A 74 -55.85 43.06 -13.88
N HIS A 75 -55.30 42.32 -12.88
CA HIS A 75 -56.00 41.41 -11.99
C HIS A 75 -55.18 41.15 -10.73
N GLU A 76 -55.72 41.55 -9.61
CA GLU A 76 -55.26 41.27 -8.26
C GLU A 76 -55.28 39.76 -7.97
N HIS A 77 -54.13 39.19 -7.67
CA HIS A 77 -54.00 38.05 -6.78
C HIS A 77 -52.65 38.12 -6.08
N HIS A 78 -52.67 38.45 -4.80
CA HIS A 78 -51.57 38.33 -3.86
C HIS A 78 -51.14 36.88 -3.75
N HIS A 79 -49.95 36.53 -4.25
CA HIS A 79 -49.10 35.46 -3.71
C HIS A 79 -47.67 36.00 -3.73
N ASP A 80 -47.28 36.45 -2.53
CA ASP A 80 -45.94 36.83 -2.13
C ASP A 80 -45.04 35.58 -2.10
N HIS A 81 -44.36 35.29 -3.20
CA HIS A 81 -43.21 34.38 -3.25
C HIS A 81 -41.97 35.20 -3.50
N GLY A 82 -41.52 35.88 -2.44
CA GLY A 82 -40.21 36.50 -2.38
C GLY A 82 -39.13 35.45 -2.58
N HIS A 83 -38.68 35.26 -3.84
CA HIS A 83 -37.44 34.55 -4.11
C HIS A 83 -36.24 35.41 -3.69
N GLU A 84 -36.05 35.56 -2.39
CA GLU A 84 -34.77 35.99 -1.85
C GLU A 84 -33.69 35.02 -2.36
N LYS A 85 -32.89 35.48 -3.32
CA LYS A 85 -31.60 34.86 -3.66
C LYS A 85 -30.73 34.95 -2.42
N LYS A 86 -30.87 33.98 -1.50
CA LYS A 86 -30.02 33.84 -0.29
C LYS A 86 -28.56 33.81 -0.75
N LYS A 87 -27.82 34.89 -0.54
CA LYS A 87 -26.35 34.94 -0.69
C LYS A 87 -25.78 33.74 0.07
N PRO A 88 -24.90 32.94 -0.55
CA PRO A 88 -24.35 31.76 0.13
C PRO A 88 -23.67 32.20 1.43
N SER A 89 -24.15 31.71 2.56
CA SER A 89 -23.59 31.96 3.90
C SER A 89 -22.08 31.75 3.86
N ALA A 90 -21.33 32.62 4.50
CA ALA A 90 -19.85 32.55 4.61
C ALA A 90 -19.37 31.13 5.01
N GLY A 91 -20.10 30.42 5.88
CA GLY A 91 -19.82 29.04 6.25
C GLY A 91 -19.88 28.03 5.10
N LYS A 92 -20.74 28.25 4.07
CA LYS A 92 -20.78 27.37 2.90
C LYS A 92 -19.57 27.59 1.97
N LYS A 93 -19.04 28.81 1.88
CA LYS A 93 -17.83 29.12 1.12
C LYS A 93 -16.59 28.52 1.79
N ILE A 94 -16.48 28.64 3.11
CA ILE A 94 -15.38 28.06 3.90
C ILE A 94 -15.38 26.53 3.79
N LYS A 95 -16.52 25.86 3.91
CA LYS A 95 -16.61 24.40 3.75
C LYS A 95 -16.17 23.95 2.35
N LYS A 96 -16.57 24.67 1.29
CA LYS A 96 -16.11 24.36 -0.07
C LYS A 96 -14.61 24.58 -0.24
N PHE A 97 -14.07 25.66 0.28
CA PHE A 97 -12.64 25.95 0.24
C PHE A 97 -11.85 24.84 0.97
N LEU A 98 -12.26 24.47 2.18
CA LEU A 98 -11.63 23.41 2.96
C LEU A 98 -11.67 22.06 2.22
N ALA A 99 -12.80 21.71 1.59
CA ALA A 99 -12.93 20.49 0.80
C ALA A 99 -11.96 20.46 -0.40
N TYR A 100 -11.83 21.56 -1.14
CA TYR A 100 -10.87 21.64 -2.24
C TYR A 100 -9.42 21.58 -1.77
N THR A 101 -9.09 22.25 -0.67
CA THR A 101 -7.75 22.21 -0.08
C THR A 101 -7.39 20.79 0.35
N LEU A 102 -8.31 20.07 1.00
CA LEU A 102 -8.11 18.69 1.45
C LEU A 102 -7.78 17.75 0.28
N VAL A 103 -8.43 17.93 -0.86
CA VAL A 103 -8.17 17.11 -2.07
C VAL A 103 -6.91 17.55 -2.81
N LEU A 104 -6.56 18.84 -2.74
CA LEU A 104 -5.41 19.39 -3.44
C LEU A 104 -4.07 19.01 -2.78
N ILE A 105 -4.03 18.93 -1.43
CA ILE A 105 -2.82 18.59 -0.68
C ILE A 105 -2.20 17.26 -1.15
N PRO A 106 -2.91 16.12 -1.23
CA PRO A 106 -2.34 14.87 -1.70
C PRO A 106 -1.82 14.93 -3.14
N ALA A 107 -2.50 15.68 -4.01
CA ALA A 107 -2.07 15.84 -5.40
C ALA A 107 -0.77 16.66 -5.50
N ILE A 108 -0.65 17.75 -4.74
CA ILE A 108 0.56 18.57 -4.69
C ILE A 108 1.72 17.77 -4.07
N THR A 109 1.49 17.15 -2.92
CA THR A 109 2.55 16.37 -2.24
C THR A 109 3.03 15.21 -3.10
N GLY A 110 2.12 14.51 -3.80
CA GLY A 110 2.48 13.39 -4.69
C GLY A 110 3.27 13.80 -5.93
N VAL A 111 3.12 15.04 -6.41
CA VAL A 111 3.89 15.56 -7.56
C VAL A 111 5.24 16.13 -7.11
N PHE A 112 5.31 16.83 -6.00
CA PHE A 112 6.50 17.61 -5.62
C PHE A 112 7.39 16.92 -4.58
N LEU A 113 6.87 15.98 -3.79
CA LEU A 113 7.70 15.25 -2.85
C LEU A 113 8.28 13.97 -3.48
N PRO A 114 9.54 13.62 -3.14
CA PRO A 114 10.12 12.37 -3.62
C PRO A 114 9.33 11.17 -3.09
N VAL A 115 9.23 10.14 -3.91
CA VAL A 115 8.58 8.88 -3.51
C VAL A 115 9.43 8.21 -2.45
N ALA A 116 8.93 8.17 -1.21
CA ALA A 116 9.57 7.43 -0.13
C ALA A 116 9.35 5.93 -0.30
N THR A 117 10.38 5.15 -0.04
CA THR A 117 10.28 3.69 0.09
C THR A 117 10.12 3.32 1.55
N LEU A 118 9.41 2.23 1.80
CA LEU A 118 9.24 1.69 3.15
C LEU A 118 10.61 1.25 3.71
N ASP A 119 10.84 1.50 4.99
CA ASP A 119 12.09 1.21 5.71
C ASP A 119 11.83 0.69 7.14
N SER A 120 12.88 0.51 7.93
CA SER A 120 12.80 0.01 9.31
C SER A 120 11.95 0.88 10.22
N GLN A 121 11.84 2.18 9.99
CA GLN A 121 10.98 3.09 10.78
C GLN A 121 9.50 2.68 10.68
N LEU A 122 9.09 2.21 9.50
CA LEU A 122 7.74 1.68 9.33
C LEU A 122 7.55 0.35 10.05
N VAL A 123 8.60 -0.49 10.12
CA VAL A 123 8.57 -1.72 10.90
C VAL A 123 8.39 -1.42 12.38
N ASP A 124 9.07 -0.39 12.91
CA ASP A 124 8.90 0.08 14.29
C ASP A 124 7.49 0.61 14.54
N ALA A 125 6.91 1.31 13.58
CA ALA A 125 5.57 1.92 13.71
C ALA A 125 4.43 0.91 13.57
N LYS A 126 4.52 -0.04 12.63
CA LYS A 126 3.45 -1.01 12.31
C LYS A 126 3.67 -2.40 12.93
N GLY A 127 4.89 -2.71 13.39
CA GLY A 127 5.31 -4.06 13.70
C GLY A 127 5.66 -4.86 12.45
N PHE A 128 6.18 -6.07 12.62
CA PHE A 128 6.34 -7.04 11.53
C PHE A 128 5.45 -8.26 11.78
N SER A 129 5.02 -8.89 10.69
CA SER A 129 4.05 -9.97 10.74
C SER A 129 4.70 -11.30 10.41
N PHE A 130 4.35 -12.31 11.19
CA PHE A 130 4.66 -13.71 10.87
C PHE A 130 3.44 -14.32 10.16
N PRO A 131 3.61 -14.98 9.02
CA PRO A 131 2.51 -15.61 8.30
C PRO A 131 2.15 -16.96 8.92
N THR A 132 1.59 -16.95 10.15
CA THR A 132 1.14 -18.17 10.85
C THR A 132 -0.36 -18.37 10.75
N LEU A 133 -0.79 -19.64 10.72
CA LEU A 133 -2.21 -20.04 10.75
C LEU A 133 -2.82 -19.99 12.18
N GLU A 134 -2.08 -19.54 13.20
CA GLU A 134 -2.58 -19.53 14.56
C GLU A 134 -3.75 -18.57 14.76
N ASP A 135 -4.78 -19.11 15.41
CA ASP A 135 -6.05 -18.46 15.72
C ASP A 135 -5.87 -17.06 16.33
N GLY A 136 -6.57 -16.08 15.75
CA GLY A 136 -6.60 -14.69 16.16
C GLY A 136 -7.22 -14.43 17.54
N ASN A 137 -6.79 -15.16 18.57
CA ASN A 137 -7.26 -15.00 19.93
C ASN A 137 -6.25 -14.30 20.85
N ASP A 138 -5.28 -13.58 20.30
CA ASP A 138 -4.38 -12.76 21.10
C ASP A 138 -5.04 -11.45 21.53
N ARG A 139 -5.65 -11.50 22.73
CA ARG A 139 -6.21 -10.35 23.48
C ARG A 139 -5.14 -9.44 24.09
N TYR A 140 -3.89 -9.53 23.68
CA TYR A 140 -2.79 -8.73 24.24
C TYR A 140 -1.98 -8.10 23.14
N GLY A 141 -2.40 -6.93 22.67
CA GLY A 141 -1.55 -6.15 21.80
C GLY A 141 -2.23 -4.91 21.27
N THR A 142 -1.94 -3.78 21.87
CA THR A 142 -2.25 -2.43 21.39
C THR A 142 -1.43 -2.04 20.14
N HIS A 143 -0.90 -2.98 19.41
CA HIS A 143 -0.37 -2.76 18.08
C HIS A 143 -1.32 -3.42 17.10
N GLN A 144 -2.05 -2.61 16.34
CA GLN A 144 -2.72 -3.08 15.13
C GLN A 144 -1.61 -3.50 14.17
N VAL A 145 -1.12 -4.72 14.36
CA VAL A 145 -0.37 -5.41 13.33
C VAL A 145 -1.36 -5.54 12.18
N LEU A 146 -1.14 -4.80 11.11
CA LEU A 146 -1.79 -5.08 9.83
C LEU A 146 -1.24 -6.44 9.40
N ASN A 147 -1.85 -7.46 9.96
CA ASN A 147 -1.65 -8.82 9.51
C ASN A 147 -2.18 -8.84 8.08
N PRO A 148 -1.37 -9.09 7.07
CA PRO A 148 -1.89 -9.43 5.76
C PRO A 148 -2.46 -10.83 5.83
N ASP A 149 -3.38 -11.00 6.75
CA ASP A 149 -4.16 -12.20 6.95
C ASP A 149 -5.11 -12.30 5.77
N MET A 150 -4.67 -13.02 4.75
CA MET A 150 -5.52 -13.38 3.62
C MET A 150 -6.76 -14.15 4.09
N SER A 151 -6.79 -14.68 5.33
CA SER A 151 -7.95 -15.32 5.91
C SER A 151 -9.13 -14.35 6.10
N LYS A 152 -8.85 -13.03 6.20
CA LYS A 152 -9.90 -12.00 6.18
C LYS A 152 -10.61 -11.88 4.83
N PHE A 153 -9.96 -12.30 3.75
CA PHE A 153 -10.48 -12.24 2.37
C PHE A 153 -10.80 -13.63 1.81
N MET A 154 -10.34 -14.68 2.47
CA MET A 154 -10.62 -16.07 2.15
C MET A 154 -11.12 -16.75 3.43
N ASN A 155 -12.04 -17.69 3.29
CA ASN A 155 -12.40 -18.55 4.41
C ASN A 155 -11.14 -19.27 4.92
N GLN A 156 -10.97 -19.42 6.24
CA GLN A 156 -9.80 -20.04 6.86
C GLN A 156 -9.50 -21.44 6.32
N ALA A 157 -10.55 -22.20 5.97
CA ALA A 157 -10.41 -23.51 5.32
C ALA A 157 -9.73 -23.39 3.95
N ASP A 158 -10.17 -22.44 3.12
CA ASP A 158 -9.62 -22.22 1.78
C ASP A 158 -8.16 -21.76 1.82
N PHE A 159 -7.82 -20.92 2.81
CA PHE A 159 -6.44 -20.48 3.03
C PHE A 159 -5.54 -21.66 3.47
N THR A 160 -6.02 -22.48 4.39
CA THR A 160 -5.28 -23.69 4.84
C THR A 160 -5.03 -24.66 3.69
N ASP A 161 -6.03 -24.89 2.85
CA ASP A 161 -5.90 -25.76 1.70
C ASP A 161 -4.95 -25.19 0.64
N LEU A 162 -4.96 -23.87 0.46
CA LEU A 162 -4.03 -23.18 -0.43
C LEU A 162 -2.58 -23.36 0.05
N VAL A 163 -2.28 -23.04 1.32
CA VAL A 163 -0.93 -23.19 1.90
C VAL A 163 -0.48 -24.66 1.86
N ARG A 164 -1.39 -25.60 2.10
CA ARG A 164 -1.10 -27.05 1.99
C ARG A 164 -0.80 -27.46 0.55
N LYS A 165 -1.51 -26.91 -0.44
CA LYS A 165 -1.23 -27.14 -1.87
C LYS A 165 0.15 -26.60 -2.24
N GLU A 166 0.47 -25.37 -1.80
CA GLU A 166 1.76 -24.71 -2.04
C GLU A 166 2.92 -25.46 -1.35
N SER A 167 2.70 -26.01 -0.15
CA SER A 167 3.73 -26.74 0.60
C SER A 167 4.28 -27.96 -0.15
N LYS A 168 3.47 -28.60 -1.01
CA LYS A 168 3.90 -29.73 -1.83
C LYS A 168 5.05 -29.40 -2.78
N SER A 169 5.19 -28.14 -3.18
CA SER A 169 6.26 -27.66 -4.05
C SER A 169 7.55 -27.33 -3.32
N TYR A 170 7.50 -27.05 -2.01
CA TYR A 170 8.64 -26.67 -1.19
C TYR A 170 9.18 -27.81 -0.33
N ILE A 171 8.31 -28.58 0.30
CA ILE A 171 8.72 -29.65 1.25
C ILE A 171 9.68 -30.69 0.65
N PRO A 172 9.60 -31.12 -0.61
CA PRO A 172 10.57 -32.08 -1.16
C PRO A 172 11.96 -31.51 -1.41
N LYS A 173 12.12 -30.17 -1.42
CA LYS A 173 13.39 -29.52 -1.75
C LYS A 173 14.29 -29.45 -0.50
N ASN A 174 15.56 -29.84 -0.64
CA ASN A 174 16.58 -29.67 0.42
C ASN A 174 17.26 -28.29 0.36
N ASN A 175 17.37 -27.72 -0.85
CA ASN A 175 17.92 -26.37 -1.09
C ASN A 175 16.82 -25.49 -1.66
N ILE A 176 16.50 -24.42 -0.96
CA ILE A 176 15.43 -23.50 -1.33
C ILE A 176 16.02 -22.11 -1.53
N THR A 177 15.65 -21.47 -2.61
CA THR A 177 15.97 -20.06 -2.85
C THR A 177 14.67 -19.29 -3.00
N LEU A 178 14.40 -18.35 -2.11
CA LEU A 178 13.27 -17.45 -2.24
C LEU A 178 13.59 -16.33 -3.22
N THR A 179 12.87 -16.31 -4.32
CA THR A 179 12.92 -15.24 -5.30
C THR A 179 11.87 -14.16 -4.96
N ASP A 180 11.91 -13.00 -5.64
CA ASP A 180 10.93 -11.93 -5.39
C ASP A 180 9.49 -12.37 -5.70
N LYS A 181 9.31 -13.37 -6.57
CA LYS A 181 7.99 -13.88 -6.99
C LYS A 181 7.35 -14.81 -5.97
N ASP A 182 8.15 -15.61 -5.29
CA ASP A 182 7.69 -16.67 -4.39
C ASP A 182 8.06 -16.41 -2.92
N TYR A 183 8.56 -15.21 -2.63
CA TYR A 183 9.04 -14.82 -1.29
C TYR A 183 7.97 -14.98 -0.23
N LEU A 184 6.78 -14.39 -0.43
CA LEU A 184 5.69 -14.43 0.55
C LEU A 184 5.13 -15.84 0.71
N VAL A 185 4.87 -16.52 -0.40
CA VAL A 185 4.35 -17.90 -0.40
C VAL A 185 5.34 -18.85 0.28
N GLY A 186 6.62 -18.74 -0.04
CA GLY A 186 7.65 -19.57 0.59
C GLY A 186 7.74 -19.33 2.09
N LEU A 187 7.68 -18.07 2.56
CA LEU A 187 7.65 -17.77 3.99
C LEU A 187 6.40 -18.33 4.67
N GLU A 188 5.20 -18.14 4.08
CA GLU A 188 3.96 -18.71 4.61
C GLU A 188 4.08 -20.23 4.83
N VAL A 189 4.60 -20.95 3.84
CA VAL A 189 4.82 -22.41 3.93
C VAL A 189 5.83 -22.74 5.03
N MET A 190 6.95 -22.01 5.11
CA MET A 190 8.00 -22.30 6.12
C MET A 190 7.54 -22.01 7.53
N TYR A 191 6.74 -20.98 7.76
CA TYR A 191 6.19 -20.69 9.08
C TYR A 191 5.16 -21.73 9.51
N ASN A 192 4.26 -22.13 8.60
CA ASN A 192 3.20 -23.09 8.90
C ASN A 192 3.68 -24.53 9.01
N PHE A 193 4.77 -24.89 8.35
CA PHE A 193 5.36 -26.24 8.36
C PHE A 193 6.81 -26.24 8.81
N SER A 194 7.16 -25.40 9.79
CA SER A 194 8.54 -25.16 10.20
C SER A 194 9.35 -26.46 10.50
N GLY A 195 8.71 -27.46 11.11
CA GLY A 195 9.32 -28.76 11.37
C GLY A 195 9.75 -29.52 10.11
N ALA A 196 9.03 -29.35 8.98
CA ALA A 196 9.38 -30.00 7.71
C ALA A 196 10.61 -29.36 7.02
N PHE A 197 11.03 -28.18 7.48
CA PHE A 197 12.16 -27.45 6.92
C PHE A 197 13.42 -27.48 7.80
N ALA A 198 13.34 -28.03 9.00
CA ALA A 198 14.51 -28.16 9.88
C ALA A 198 15.65 -28.91 9.18
N GLY A 199 16.86 -28.35 9.23
CA GLY A 199 18.05 -28.89 8.57
C GLY A 199 18.19 -28.60 7.08
N LYS A 200 17.19 -28.00 6.41
CA LYS A 200 17.26 -27.64 5.00
C LYS A 200 17.97 -26.30 4.79
N THR A 201 18.56 -26.15 3.61
CA THR A 201 19.25 -24.91 3.24
C THR A 201 18.27 -23.93 2.61
N LEU A 202 18.28 -22.68 3.11
CA LEU A 202 17.50 -21.59 2.57
C LEU A 202 18.43 -20.43 2.15
N THR A 203 18.16 -19.86 0.99
CA THR A 203 18.75 -18.59 0.53
C THR A 203 17.65 -17.56 0.34
N MET A 204 17.82 -16.38 0.94
CA MET A 204 16.87 -15.29 0.84
C MET A 204 17.55 -13.93 0.80
N LYS A 205 16.85 -12.91 0.33
CA LYS A 205 17.32 -11.52 0.27
C LYS A 205 16.38 -10.62 1.05
N GLY A 206 16.94 -9.62 1.72
CA GLY A 206 16.14 -8.65 2.46
C GLY A 206 17.00 -7.55 3.06
N PHE A 207 16.35 -6.63 3.75
CA PHE A 207 16.99 -5.63 4.58
C PHE A 207 17.03 -6.08 6.04
N THR A 208 18.04 -5.62 6.75
CA THR A 208 18.27 -5.96 8.16
C THR A 208 17.40 -5.10 9.08
N TYR A 209 16.90 -5.73 10.14
CA TYR A 209 16.16 -5.08 11.20
C TYR A 209 16.51 -5.66 12.56
N ASN A 210 16.99 -4.80 13.47
CA ASN A 210 17.29 -5.14 14.86
C ASN A 210 16.01 -4.99 15.68
N GLY A 211 15.18 -6.03 15.66
CA GLY A 211 13.91 -6.04 16.37
C GLY A 211 14.08 -6.18 17.89
N PRO A 212 12.99 -5.97 18.65
CA PRO A 212 13.01 -6.15 20.09
C PRO A 212 13.27 -7.61 20.49
N GLY A 213 14.03 -7.83 21.56
CA GLY A 213 14.24 -9.17 22.13
C GLY A 213 15.15 -10.11 21.34
N VAL A 214 15.87 -9.61 20.32
CA VAL A 214 16.89 -10.42 19.62
C VAL A 214 18.19 -10.50 20.41
N GLN A 215 18.93 -11.61 20.27
CA GLN A 215 20.25 -11.79 20.86
C GLN A 215 21.30 -10.98 20.04
N PRO A 216 22.49 -10.69 20.60
CA PRO A 216 23.53 -9.94 19.90
C PRO A 216 24.02 -10.54 18.59
N ASN A 217 23.77 -11.83 18.36
CA ASN A 217 24.07 -12.54 17.12
C ASN A 217 22.84 -12.80 16.24
N GLN A 218 21.71 -12.15 16.55
CA GLN A 218 20.44 -12.31 15.84
C GLN A 218 19.93 -10.97 15.31
N LEU A 219 19.27 -11.01 14.19
CA LEU A 219 18.47 -9.91 13.64
C LEU A 219 17.41 -10.48 12.70
N PHE A 220 16.50 -9.65 12.23
CA PHE A 220 15.54 -10.03 11.21
C PHE A 220 16.03 -9.61 9.82
N LEU A 221 15.81 -10.48 8.84
CA LEU A 221 15.97 -10.18 7.42
C LEU A 221 14.59 -10.08 6.81
N LEU A 222 14.20 -8.85 6.42
CA LEU A 222 12.82 -8.50 6.08
C LEU A 222 12.70 -8.00 4.64
N ARG A 223 11.50 -8.14 4.07
CA ARG A 223 11.03 -7.47 2.85
C ARG A 223 9.65 -6.90 3.09
N PHE A 224 9.33 -5.78 2.46
CA PHE A 224 7.95 -5.32 2.47
C PHE A 224 7.13 -6.03 1.40
N GLY A 225 6.02 -6.63 1.83
CA GLY A 225 5.04 -7.23 0.95
C GLY A 225 3.86 -6.27 0.72
N LEU A 226 3.45 -6.13 -0.52
CA LEU A 226 2.24 -5.41 -0.92
C LEU A 226 1.18 -6.43 -1.34
N ILE A 227 -0.01 -6.33 -0.75
CA ILE A 227 -1.15 -7.18 -1.15
C ILE A 227 -1.90 -6.48 -2.27
N HIS A 228 -2.50 -5.32 -2.01
CA HIS A 228 -3.18 -4.49 -3.01
C HIS A 228 -2.48 -3.14 -3.20
N CYS A 229 -2.14 -2.45 -2.11
CA CYS A 229 -1.50 -1.14 -2.12
C CYS A 229 -0.57 -0.92 -0.91
N VAL A 230 0.12 0.21 -0.88
CA VAL A 230 1.04 0.55 0.23
C VAL A 230 0.36 0.63 1.59
N ALA A 231 -0.93 0.92 1.64
CA ALA A 231 -1.69 1.00 2.89
C ALA A 231 -1.84 -0.37 3.58
N ASP A 232 -1.93 -1.45 2.81
CA ASP A 232 -2.00 -2.84 3.28
C ASP A 232 -0.65 -3.57 3.24
N SER A 233 0.46 -2.81 3.15
CA SER A 233 1.81 -3.37 3.21
C SER A 233 2.15 -3.87 4.60
N GLY A 234 2.89 -4.97 4.65
CA GLY A 234 3.49 -5.51 5.87
C GLY A 234 4.96 -5.84 5.67
N ALA A 235 5.72 -5.92 6.76
CA ALA A 235 7.09 -6.42 6.75
C ALA A 235 7.08 -7.93 7.00
N PHE A 236 7.71 -8.67 6.09
CA PHE A 236 7.77 -10.13 6.10
C PHE A 236 9.22 -10.60 6.04
N GLY A 237 9.55 -11.60 6.79
CA GLY A 237 10.87 -12.15 6.75
C GLY A 237 11.09 -13.22 7.81
N MET A 238 12.32 -13.41 8.17
CA MET A 238 12.73 -14.45 9.10
C MET A 238 13.84 -13.95 10.02
N MET A 239 13.89 -14.47 11.23
CA MET A 239 15.04 -14.28 12.09
C MET A 239 16.25 -14.98 11.49
N ILE A 240 17.39 -14.30 11.44
CA ILE A 240 18.67 -14.89 11.07
C ILE A 240 19.61 -14.88 12.26
N GLN A 241 20.37 -15.94 12.43
CA GLN A 241 21.32 -16.11 13.53
C GLN A 241 22.71 -16.36 12.99
N PHE A 242 23.63 -15.50 13.36
CA PHE A 242 25.04 -15.61 13.01
C PHE A 242 25.80 -16.52 13.99
N PRO A 243 26.92 -17.14 13.56
CA PRO A 243 27.76 -17.95 14.46
C PRO A 243 28.41 -17.14 15.59
N LYS A 244 28.60 -15.83 15.39
CA LYS A 244 29.21 -14.87 16.32
C LYS A 244 28.37 -13.63 16.43
N ASN A 245 28.58 -12.83 17.49
CA ASN A 245 27.95 -11.51 17.60
C ASN A 245 28.32 -10.65 16.40
N VAL A 246 27.31 -9.94 15.89
CA VAL A 246 27.44 -9.04 14.74
C VAL A 246 26.84 -7.67 15.10
N HIS A 247 27.41 -6.63 14.52
CA HIS A 247 26.84 -5.29 14.62
C HIS A 247 26.51 -4.81 13.20
N ILE A 248 25.29 -5.08 12.78
CA ILE A 248 24.80 -4.71 11.45
C ILE A 248 23.68 -3.67 11.66
N PRO A 249 23.81 -2.45 11.10
CA PRO A 249 22.76 -1.45 11.17
C PRO A 249 21.47 -1.92 10.50
N ASN A 250 20.34 -1.26 10.83
CA ASN A 250 19.08 -1.44 10.11
C ASN A 250 19.23 -0.99 8.64
N ASP A 251 18.31 -1.45 7.80
CA ASP A 251 18.17 -1.07 6.39
C ASP A 251 19.34 -1.44 5.48
N GLN A 252 20.25 -2.30 5.95
CA GLN A 252 21.30 -2.85 5.10
C GLN A 252 20.79 -4.06 4.33
N TRP A 253 21.04 -4.10 3.03
CA TRP A 253 20.56 -5.19 2.17
C TRP A 253 21.58 -6.32 2.08
N TYR A 254 21.09 -7.52 2.38
CA TYR A 254 21.88 -8.76 2.34
C TYR A 254 21.17 -9.86 1.56
N GLN A 255 21.97 -10.69 0.92
CA GLN A 255 21.60 -12.05 0.56
C GLN A 255 22.22 -12.97 1.60
N VAL A 256 21.41 -13.81 2.21
CA VAL A 256 21.83 -14.73 3.28
C VAL A 256 21.47 -16.14 2.87
N THR A 257 22.42 -17.06 3.11
CA THR A 257 22.21 -18.52 2.99
C THR A 257 22.51 -19.16 4.33
N GLY A 258 21.68 -20.10 4.72
CA GLY A 258 21.85 -20.77 6.00
C GLY A 258 21.02 -22.04 6.09
N THR A 259 21.10 -22.68 7.26
CA THR A 259 20.33 -23.86 7.60
C THR A 259 19.12 -23.48 8.43
N MET A 260 17.97 -23.96 8.05
CA MET A 260 16.70 -23.72 8.75
C MET A 260 16.66 -24.48 10.07
N ASP A 261 16.20 -23.80 11.12
CA ASP A 261 15.92 -24.35 12.44
C ASP A 261 14.76 -23.57 13.08
N THR A 262 14.47 -23.82 14.34
CA THR A 262 13.49 -23.07 15.13
C THR A 262 14.12 -22.53 16.40
N VAL A 263 13.67 -21.35 16.84
CA VAL A 263 14.11 -20.72 18.10
C VAL A 263 12.90 -20.21 18.87
N TYR A 264 12.95 -20.24 20.20
CA TYR A 264 11.92 -19.61 21.03
C TYR A 264 12.12 -18.10 21.01
N TYR A 265 11.07 -17.38 20.60
CA TYR A 265 11.07 -15.92 20.57
C TYR A 265 10.16 -15.39 21.67
N SER A 266 10.77 -14.75 22.67
CA SER A 266 10.09 -14.34 23.91
C SER A 266 8.97 -13.32 23.69
N GLN A 267 9.11 -12.44 22.69
CA GLN A 267 8.10 -11.41 22.39
C GLN A 267 6.76 -12.02 21.95
N MET A 268 6.80 -13.15 21.25
CA MET A 268 5.62 -13.87 20.79
C MET A 268 5.28 -15.10 21.63
N LYS A 269 6.11 -15.41 22.62
CA LYS A 269 5.96 -16.61 23.48
C LYS A 269 5.81 -17.92 22.71
N THR A 270 6.36 -18.00 21.51
CA THR A 270 6.28 -19.17 20.63
C THR A 270 7.62 -19.47 19.95
N LYS A 271 7.72 -20.67 19.34
CA LYS A 271 8.85 -21.02 18.49
C LYS A 271 8.62 -20.49 17.08
N ILE A 272 9.60 -19.78 16.57
CA ILE A 272 9.59 -19.25 15.19
C ILE A 272 10.71 -19.87 14.37
N PRO A 273 10.59 -19.94 13.05
CA PRO A 273 11.68 -20.34 12.16
C PRO A 273 12.86 -19.37 12.29
N VAL A 274 14.05 -19.91 12.30
CA VAL A 274 15.31 -19.16 12.28
C VAL A 274 16.24 -19.72 11.20
N LEU A 275 16.96 -18.84 10.54
CA LEU A 275 17.99 -19.21 9.56
C LEU A 275 19.36 -19.09 10.20
N LYS A 276 20.01 -20.22 10.50
CA LYS A 276 21.39 -20.28 10.99
C LYS A 276 22.32 -19.97 9.83
N VAL A 277 22.94 -18.80 9.84
CA VAL A 277 23.71 -18.25 8.73
C VAL A 277 24.98 -19.07 8.49
N THR A 278 25.14 -19.57 7.27
CA THR A 278 26.39 -20.21 6.79
C THR A 278 27.19 -19.29 5.88
N SER A 279 26.52 -18.45 5.08
CA SER A 279 27.16 -17.43 4.27
C SER A 279 26.24 -16.23 4.05
N TYR A 280 26.83 -15.05 3.88
CA TYR A 280 26.10 -13.83 3.57
C TYR A 280 26.94 -12.88 2.74
N LYS A 281 26.26 -12.05 1.97
CA LYS A 281 26.90 -10.98 1.20
C LYS A 281 26.03 -9.74 1.17
N THR A 282 26.63 -8.58 1.28
CA THR A 282 25.95 -7.29 1.04
C THR A 282 25.54 -7.19 -0.41
N ILE A 283 24.33 -6.69 -0.66
CA ILE A 283 23.79 -6.41 -1.98
C ILE A 283 23.27 -4.97 -2.02
N SER A 284 23.16 -4.39 -3.20
CA SER A 284 22.46 -3.12 -3.38
C SER A 284 20.96 -3.31 -3.15
N LYS A 285 20.30 -2.26 -2.67
CA LYS A 285 18.84 -2.24 -2.60
C LYS A 285 18.26 -2.49 -4.01
N PRO A 286 17.34 -3.46 -4.19
CA PRO A 286 16.70 -3.69 -5.48
C PRO A 286 15.94 -2.45 -5.97
N ASN A 287 15.80 -2.28 -7.28
CA ASN A 287 14.99 -1.21 -7.86
C ASN A 287 13.52 -1.30 -7.40
N ASP A 288 12.97 -2.53 -7.36
CA ASP A 288 11.73 -2.83 -6.67
C ASP A 288 12.05 -3.56 -5.35
N PRO A 289 11.98 -2.85 -4.20
CA PRO A 289 12.29 -3.45 -2.91
C PRO A 289 11.14 -4.29 -2.35
N TYR A 290 9.98 -4.29 -3.01
CA TYR A 290 8.77 -4.97 -2.57
C TYR A 290 8.68 -6.40 -3.08
N VAL A 291 7.87 -7.19 -2.41
CA VAL A 291 7.47 -8.52 -2.83
C VAL A 291 5.95 -8.59 -2.88
N TYR A 292 5.43 -9.43 -3.75
CA TYR A 292 4.00 -9.53 -4.01
C TYR A 292 3.56 -10.98 -3.82
N ARG A 293 2.35 -11.18 -3.28
CA ARG A 293 1.78 -12.51 -3.25
C ARG A 293 1.23 -12.85 -4.63
N ASN A 294 1.97 -13.67 -5.35
CA ASN A 294 1.49 -14.29 -6.57
C ASN A 294 0.76 -15.58 -6.19
N THR A 295 -0.55 -15.66 -6.40
CA THR A 295 -1.25 -16.93 -6.37
C THR A 295 -0.71 -17.79 -7.52
N LEU A 296 -0.20 -18.97 -7.20
CA LEU A 296 0.11 -19.98 -8.22
C LEU A 296 -1.20 -20.32 -8.94
N ASN A 297 -1.28 -19.96 -10.23
CA ASN A 297 -2.38 -20.36 -11.11
C ASN A 297 -2.37 -21.89 -11.31
#